data_8d7fc66caa4fc2185a63397403db21dd
#
_entry.id   8d7fc66caa4fc2185a63397403db21dd
#
_cell.length_a   1.000
_cell.length_b   1.000
_cell.length_c   1.000
_cell.angle_alpha   90.00
_cell.angle_beta   90.00
_cell.angle_gamma   90.00
#
_symmetry.space_group_name_H-M   'P 1'
#
loop_
_entity.id
_entity.type
_entity.pdbx_description
1 polymer ?
#
loop_
_entity_poly.entity_id
_entity_poly.type
_entity_poly.pdbx_seq_one_letter_code
_entity_poly.pdbx_strand_id
1 'polypeptide(L)'
;MDPIRNPYAPGAGQRPPELAGRDEQLRAFDVVLERVARARPERSLVLTGLRGVGKTVLLNALRSAAVRKGWGTGKLEARPDQGLRRPLSSALHQAVRELGHPDADSVDQVLGVIRAFAQRDAGPNAKLKEQWSPGIDVPAAKGRADSGDIEIDLVELFTDVGGLAADVGKGVGVFIDEMQDLGPDDVSAMCAACHEISQSGLPVIVVGAGLPHLPAVLSASKSYSERLFRYQRIDRLAREAADLALGVPAQDEGAGFTDDALDAMYAATGGYPYFIQAYGKSVWDLAPQSPITAHDVKVASPEAESELAVGFFGSRYERATPGERDYLRAMSDVAVAIAAHGEDELDDVGSVPTADVAAALGKKPQSLSPARDSLLKKGLIYSGERGRIAFTVPHFGRYLRDHA
;
A
#
# COMPACT_ATOMS: atom_id res chain seq x y z
N MET A 1 26.40 -20.05 -1.94
CA MET A 1 26.57 -19.90 -3.42
C MET A 1 27.18 -18.52 -3.70
N ASP A 2 27.33 -18.08 -4.97
CA ASP A 2 27.88 -16.75 -5.26
C ASP A 2 26.90 -15.63 -4.84
N PRO A 3 27.24 -14.77 -3.85
CA PRO A 3 26.35 -13.71 -3.38
C PRO A 3 26.09 -12.60 -4.42
N ILE A 4 26.98 -12.45 -5.42
CA ILE A 4 26.80 -11.46 -6.51
C ILE A 4 25.64 -11.86 -7.41
N ARG A 5 25.39 -13.16 -7.54
CA ARG A 5 24.31 -13.74 -8.35
C ARG A 5 23.02 -13.97 -7.55
N ASN A 6 22.97 -13.54 -6.29
CA ASN A 6 21.78 -13.71 -5.46
C ASN A 6 20.60 -12.92 -6.04
N PRO A 7 19.53 -13.59 -6.51
CA PRO A 7 18.41 -12.90 -7.15
C PRO A 7 17.45 -12.24 -6.14
N TYR A 8 17.52 -12.63 -4.86
CA TYR A 8 16.57 -12.16 -3.86
C TYR A 8 16.99 -10.81 -3.28
N ALA A 9 16.03 -9.86 -3.26
CA ALA A 9 16.28 -8.49 -2.82
C ALA A 9 15.15 -8.02 -1.89
N PRO A 10 15.22 -8.32 -0.57
CA PRO A 10 14.26 -7.80 0.39
C PRO A 10 14.39 -6.28 0.48
N GLY A 11 13.32 -5.55 0.15
CA GLY A 11 13.32 -4.09 0.19
C GLY A 11 11.91 -3.51 0.14
N ALA A 12 11.77 -2.26 0.60
CA ALA A 12 10.49 -1.56 0.63
C ALA A 12 10.05 -1.19 -0.80
N GLY A 13 9.03 -1.86 -1.32
CA GLY A 13 8.45 -1.57 -2.63
C GLY A 13 9.36 -1.94 -3.82
N GLN A 14 10.46 -2.62 -3.58
CA GLN A 14 11.32 -3.15 -4.65
C GLN A 14 10.56 -4.23 -5.43
N ARG A 15 10.68 -4.18 -6.76
CA ARG A 15 10.10 -5.21 -7.61
C ARG A 15 10.87 -6.51 -7.41
N PRO A 16 10.20 -7.59 -6.98
CA PRO A 16 10.84 -8.90 -6.90
C PRO A 16 11.20 -9.39 -8.32
N PRO A 17 12.14 -10.30 -8.45
CA PRO A 17 12.48 -10.92 -9.73
C PRO A 17 11.24 -11.56 -10.37
N GLU A 18 10.44 -12.25 -9.58
CA GLU A 18 9.18 -12.87 -9.99
C GLU A 18 8.00 -12.30 -9.20
N LEU A 19 6.97 -11.79 -9.91
CA LEU A 19 5.73 -11.28 -9.33
C LEU A 19 4.66 -12.39 -9.29
N ALA A 20 4.98 -13.48 -8.62
CA ALA A 20 4.15 -14.67 -8.56
C ALA A 20 2.79 -14.41 -7.90
N GLY A 21 1.76 -15.11 -8.40
CA GLY A 21 0.42 -15.13 -7.82
C GLY A 21 -0.35 -13.81 -7.93
N ARG A 22 0.03 -12.92 -8.86
CA ARG A 22 -0.65 -11.62 -9.09
C ARG A 22 -1.17 -11.43 -10.52
N ASP A 23 -1.13 -12.47 -11.35
CA ASP A 23 -1.54 -12.43 -12.77
C ASP A 23 -3.01 -12.10 -12.96
N GLU A 24 -3.87 -12.60 -12.07
CA GLU A 24 -5.30 -12.30 -12.12
C GLU A 24 -5.57 -10.81 -11.93
N GLN A 25 -4.89 -10.20 -10.95
CA GLN A 25 -4.98 -8.77 -10.65
C GLN A 25 -4.51 -7.92 -11.83
N LEU A 26 -3.40 -8.30 -12.44
CA LEU A 26 -2.85 -7.60 -13.60
C LEU A 26 -3.78 -7.71 -14.80
N ARG A 27 -4.27 -8.93 -15.13
CA ARG A 27 -5.24 -9.13 -16.24
C ARG A 27 -6.55 -8.39 -16.02
N ALA A 28 -7.09 -8.43 -14.80
CA ALA A 28 -8.32 -7.72 -14.46
C ALA A 28 -8.15 -6.19 -14.62
N PHE A 29 -6.98 -5.66 -14.25
CA PHE A 29 -6.69 -4.24 -14.40
C PHE A 29 -6.51 -3.83 -15.86
N ASP A 30 -5.89 -4.67 -16.69
CA ASP A 30 -5.80 -4.42 -18.13
C ASP A 30 -7.18 -4.26 -18.78
N VAL A 31 -8.17 -5.05 -18.36
CA VAL A 31 -9.56 -4.90 -18.80
C VAL A 31 -10.15 -3.57 -18.34
N VAL A 32 -9.89 -3.16 -17.09
CA VAL A 32 -10.35 -1.87 -16.55
C VAL A 32 -9.81 -0.71 -17.40
N LEU A 33 -8.51 -0.69 -17.70
CA LEU A 33 -7.88 0.33 -18.51
C LEU A 33 -8.53 0.44 -19.90
N GLU A 34 -8.76 -0.69 -20.57
CA GLU A 34 -9.39 -0.73 -21.89
C GLU A 34 -10.84 -0.23 -21.89
N ARG A 35 -11.60 -0.53 -20.85
CA ARG A 35 -12.99 -0.12 -20.72
C ARG A 35 -13.10 1.37 -20.43
N VAL A 36 -12.30 1.87 -19.48
CA VAL A 36 -12.28 3.29 -19.11
C VAL A 36 -11.84 4.18 -20.29
N ALA A 37 -10.80 3.78 -21.04
CA ALA A 37 -10.37 4.50 -22.26
C ALA A 37 -11.46 4.58 -23.34
N ARG A 38 -12.48 3.72 -23.29
CA ARG A 38 -13.65 3.72 -24.18
C ARG A 38 -14.89 4.37 -23.56
N ALA A 39 -14.70 5.23 -22.57
CA ALA A 39 -15.77 5.87 -21.80
C ALA A 39 -16.79 4.88 -21.19
N ARG A 40 -16.34 3.66 -20.86
CA ARG A 40 -17.15 2.68 -20.13
C ARG A 40 -16.77 2.76 -18.65
N PRO A 41 -17.67 3.27 -17.79
CA PRO A 41 -17.35 3.48 -16.39
C PRO A 41 -16.90 2.20 -15.69
N GLU A 42 -15.84 2.30 -14.91
CA GLU A 42 -15.35 1.26 -14.02
C GLU A 42 -15.13 1.84 -12.63
N ARG A 43 -15.23 0.98 -11.62
CA ARG A 43 -14.92 1.39 -10.25
C ARG A 43 -13.42 1.55 -10.05
N SER A 44 -13.03 2.60 -9.35
CA SER A 44 -11.66 2.76 -8.85
C SER A 44 -11.26 1.55 -7.99
N LEU A 45 -9.98 1.19 -7.99
CA LEU A 45 -9.47 -0.02 -7.35
C LEU A 45 -8.80 0.32 -6.01
N VAL A 46 -9.09 -0.46 -4.98
CA VAL A 46 -8.44 -0.33 -3.67
C VAL A 46 -7.85 -1.69 -3.25
N LEU A 47 -6.52 -1.74 -3.17
CA LEU A 47 -5.76 -2.89 -2.69
C LEU A 47 -5.67 -2.82 -1.16
N THR A 48 -6.14 -3.84 -0.45
CA THR A 48 -6.07 -3.89 1.01
C THR A 48 -5.30 -5.11 1.48
N GLY A 49 -4.55 -4.97 2.56
CA GLY A 49 -3.80 -6.11 3.12
C GLY A 49 -2.80 -5.68 4.18
N LEU A 50 -2.20 -6.64 4.86
CA LEU A 50 -1.17 -6.43 5.87
C LEU A 50 0.10 -5.81 5.27
N ARG A 51 1.01 -5.37 6.11
CA ARG A 51 2.34 -4.93 5.66
C ARG A 51 3.17 -6.14 5.23
N GLY A 52 3.97 -5.97 4.15
CA GLY A 52 4.82 -7.04 3.62
C GLY A 52 4.15 -8.00 2.63
N VAL A 53 2.83 -7.89 2.37
CA VAL A 53 2.13 -8.74 1.38
C VAL A 53 2.31 -8.29 -0.09
N GLY A 54 3.08 -7.23 -0.34
CA GLY A 54 3.40 -6.78 -1.69
C GLY A 54 2.43 -5.78 -2.31
N LYS A 55 1.59 -5.06 -1.53
CA LYS A 55 0.66 -4.04 -2.06
C LYS A 55 1.35 -2.96 -2.90
N THR A 56 2.41 -2.34 -2.37
CA THR A 56 3.21 -1.32 -3.07
C THR A 56 3.81 -1.85 -4.37
N VAL A 57 4.29 -3.09 -4.35
CA VAL A 57 4.85 -3.76 -5.53
C VAL A 57 3.77 -3.95 -6.59
N LEU A 58 2.61 -4.47 -6.20
CA LEU A 58 1.47 -4.63 -7.12
C LEU A 58 0.97 -3.27 -7.63
N LEU A 59 0.86 -2.25 -6.77
CA LEU A 59 0.49 -0.90 -7.18
C LEU A 59 1.44 -0.35 -8.26
N ASN A 60 2.75 -0.55 -8.11
CA ASN A 60 3.76 -0.18 -9.09
C ASN A 60 3.63 -0.99 -10.40
N ALA A 61 3.31 -2.27 -10.31
CA ALA A 61 3.09 -3.13 -11.48
C ALA A 61 1.83 -2.71 -12.27
N LEU A 62 0.74 -2.37 -11.58
CA LEU A 62 -0.48 -1.83 -12.20
C LEU A 62 -0.19 -0.48 -12.86
N ARG A 63 0.56 0.42 -12.19
CA ARG A 63 1.01 1.67 -12.81
C ARG A 63 1.82 1.42 -14.09
N SER A 64 2.76 0.49 -14.03
CA SER A 64 3.58 0.13 -15.20
C SER A 64 2.73 -0.44 -16.35
N ALA A 65 1.64 -1.16 -16.04
CA ALA A 65 0.68 -1.63 -17.04
C ALA A 65 -0.05 -0.45 -17.72
N ALA A 66 -0.49 0.55 -16.95
CA ALA A 66 -1.09 1.77 -17.49
C ALA A 66 -0.12 2.56 -18.39
N VAL A 67 1.14 2.73 -17.94
CA VAL A 67 2.18 3.38 -18.75
C VAL A 67 2.40 2.67 -20.08
N ARG A 68 2.46 1.33 -20.09
CA ARG A 68 2.62 0.56 -21.36
C ARG A 68 1.46 0.76 -22.33
N LYS A 69 0.27 1.09 -21.83
CA LYS A 69 -0.91 1.42 -22.64
C LYS A 69 -0.96 2.90 -23.04
N GLY A 70 0.05 3.69 -22.70
CA GLY A 70 0.16 5.11 -23.03
C GLY A 70 -0.75 6.00 -22.21
N TRP A 71 -1.15 5.56 -21.01
CA TRP A 71 -1.89 6.38 -20.05
C TRP A 71 -0.95 7.38 -19.36
N GLY A 72 -1.48 8.56 -19.05
CA GLY A 72 -0.82 9.43 -18.09
C GLY A 72 -0.91 8.84 -16.68
N THR A 73 0.20 8.82 -15.95
CA THR A 73 0.21 8.22 -14.61
C THR A 73 0.85 9.12 -13.57
N GLY A 74 0.17 9.28 -12.43
CA GLY A 74 0.72 9.94 -11.26
C GLY A 74 0.73 9.00 -10.06
N LYS A 75 1.83 9.02 -9.29
CA LYS A 75 1.91 8.25 -8.04
C LYS A 75 2.23 9.16 -6.87
N LEU A 76 1.58 8.90 -5.74
CA LEU A 76 1.89 9.54 -4.46
C LEU A 76 1.78 8.53 -3.32
N GLU A 77 2.40 8.86 -2.21
CA GLU A 77 2.27 8.18 -0.93
C GLU A 77 1.59 9.13 0.05
N ALA A 78 0.45 8.71 0.62
CA ALA A 78 -0.22 9.49 1.65
C ALA A 78 0.59 9.44 2.96
N ARG A 79 0.56 10.56 3.70
CA ARG A 79 1.24 10.69 4.99
C ARG A 79 0.34 11.37 6.01
N PRO A 80 0.33 10.94 7.29
CA PRO A 80 -0.62 11.40 8.29
C PRO A 80 -0.70 12.91 8.49
N ASP A 81 0.44 13.61 8.31
CA ASP A 81 0.54 15.05 8.58
C ASP A 81 0.66 15.89 7.30
N GLN A 82 0.34 15.31 6.14
CA GLN A 82 0.48 15.96 4.84
C GLN A 82 -0.88 15.99 4.11
N GLY A 83 -1.37 17.19 3.80
CA GLY A 83 -2.55 17.36 2.95
C GLY A 83 -2.34 16.85 1.53
N LEU A 84 -3.43 16.45 0.89
CA LEU A 84 -3.45 15.81 -0.44
C LEU A 84 -3.05 16.77 -1.57
N ARG A 85 -3.32 18.07 -1.46
CA ARG A 85 -3.20 19.04 -2.57
C ARG A 85 -1.84 19.01 -3.27
N ARG A 86 -0.75 19.14 -2.51
CA ARG A 86 0.61 19.21 -3.10
C ARG A 86 1.08 17.88 -3.69
N PRO A 87 0.99 16.74 -3.00
CA PRO A 87 1.39 15.46 -3.57
C PRO A 87 0.58 15.10 -4.82
N LEU A 88 -0.73 15.35 -4.79
CA LEU A 88 -1.61 15.07 -5.92
C LEU A 88 -1.31 15.99 -7.12
N SER A 89 -1.05 17.28 -6.88
CA SER A 89 -0.66 18.20 -7.95
C SER A 89 0.63 17.75 -8.65
N SER A 90 1.64 17.29 -7.90
CA SER A 90 2.86 16.72 -8.49
C SER A 90 2.57 15.47 -9.31
N ALA A 91 1.74 14.58 -8.79
CA ALA A 91 1.37 13.35 -9.47
C ALA A 91 0.60 13.64 -10.78
N LEU A 92 -0.37 14.55 -10.75
CA LEU A 92 -1.15 14.93 -11.93
C LEU A 92 -0.33 15.72 -12.96
N HIS A 93 0.58 16.59 -12.52
CA HIS A 93 1.53 17.24 -13.42
C HIS A 93 2.35 16.22 -14.21
N GLN A 94 2.88 15.19 -13.54
CA GLN A 94 3.58 14.11 -14.23
C GLN A 94 2.65 13.37 -15.20
N ALA A 95 1.42 13.03 -14.75
CA ALA A 95 0.44 12.30 -15.56
C ALA A 95 0.07 13.06 -16.86
N VAL A 96 -0.17 14.37 -16.76
CA VAL A 96 -0.49 15.22 -17.93
C VAL A 96 0.68 15.25 -18.91
N ARG A 97 1.92 15.35 -18.43
CA ARG A 97 3.09 15.31 -19.31
C ARG A 97 3.29 13.94 -19.98
N GLU A 98 3.05 12.85 -19.26
CA GLU A 98 3.15 11.48 -19.80
C GLU A 98 2.04 11.19 -20.82
N LEU A 99 0.88 11.84 -20.70
CA LEU A 99 -0.26 11.66 -21.61
C LEU A 99 0.08 12.01 -23.05
N GLY A 100 0.93 13.02 -23.29
CA GLY A 100 1.40 13.40 -24.60
C GLY A 100 0.31 14.02 -25.50
N HIS A 101 -0.47 14.96 -24.96
CA HIS A 101 -1.49 15.69 -25.71
C HIS A 101 -0.85 16.59 -26.80
N PRO A 102 -1.37 16.60 -28.05
CA PRO A 102 -0.78 17.35 -29.14
C PRO A 102 -1.02 18.87 -29.06
N ASP A 103 -2.10 19.31 -28.41
CA ASP A 103 -2.42 20.72 -28.25
C ASP A 103 -1.81 21.28 -26.96
N ALA A 104 -0.83 22.17 -27.12
CA ALA A 104 -0.10 22.79 -26.00
C ALA A 104 -1.00 23.74 -25.20
N ASP A 105 -1.93 24.44 -25.79
CA ASP A 105 -2.81 25.38 -25.11
C ASP A 105 -3.75 24.66 -24.14
N SER A 106 -4.31 23.52 -24.57
CA SER A 106 -5.11 22.64 -23.69
C SER A 106 -4.31 22.07 -22.53
N VAL A 107 -3.05 21.68 -22.77
CA VAL A 107 -2.14 21.24 -21.72
C VAL A 107 -1.87 22.36 -20.73
N ASP A 108 -1.53 23.56 -21.20
CA ASP A 108 -1.22 24.71 -20.37
C ASP A 108 -2.43 25.14 -19.53
N GLN A 109 -3.64 25.06 -20.08
CA GLN A 109 -4.87 25.32 -19.34
C GLN A 109 -5.01 24.36 -18.15
N VAL A 110 -4.88 23.05 -18.36
CA VAL A 110 -4.98 22.03 -17.29
C VAL A 110 -3.84 22.18 -16.30
N LEU A 111 -2.62 22.47 -16.74
CA LEU A 111 -1.48 22.76 -15.85
C LEU A 111 -1.75 24.00 -15.00
N GLY A 112 -2.41 25.02 -15.53
CA GLY A 112 -2.86 26.18 -14.76
C GLY A 112 -3.85 25.82 -13.65
N VAL A 113 -4.78 24.88 -13.89
CA VAL A 113 -5.72 24.38 -12.89
C VAL A 113 -4.98 23.57 -11.82
N ILE A 114 -4.05 22.68 -12.21
CA ILE A 114 -3.21 21.93 -11.25
C ILE A 114 -2.43 22.89 -10.34
N ARG A 115 -1.88 23.98 -10.90
CA ARG A 115 -1.18 25.00 -10.14
C ARG A 115 -2.10 25.76 -9.17
N ALA A 116 -3.31 26.12 -9.60
CA ALA A 116 -4.30 26.78 -8.75
C ALA A 116 -4.67 25.90 -7.55
N PHE A 117 -4.95 24.62 -7.78
CA PHE A 117 -5.23 23.63 -6.74
C PHE A 117 -4.09 23.51 -5.72
N ALA A 118 -2.84 23.43 -6.19
CA ALA A 118 -1.65 23.32 -5.33
C ALA A 118 -1.44 24.55 -4.44
N GLN A 119 -1.73 25.77 -4.96
CA GLN A 119 -1.46 27.00 -4.25
C GLN A 119 -2.42 27.28 -3.07
N ARG A 120 -3.56 26.61 -3.02
CA ARG A 120 -4.53 26.77 -1.92
C ARG A 120 -4.07 26.17 -0.59
N ASP A 121 -3.03 25.34 -0.58
CA ASP A 121 -2.36 24.91 0.67
C ASP A 121 -1.56 26.02 1.34
N ALA A 122 -1.21 27.07 0.61
CA ALA A 122 -0.53 28.23 1.16
C ALA A 122 -1.58 29.17 1.75
N GLY A 123 -1.60 29.32 3.08
CA GLY A 123 -2.49 30.28 3.75
C GLY A 123 -2.35 31.69 3.18
N PRO A 124 -3.36 32.58 3.37
CA PRO A 124 -3.41 33.92 2.77
C PRO A 124 -2.21 34.82 3.10
N ASN A 125 -1.41 34.46 4.09
CA ASN A 125 -0.19 35.17 4.52
C ASN A 125 1.12 34.51 4.08
N ALA A 126 1.08 33.48 3.23
CA ALA A 126 2.30 32.82 2.74
C ALA A 126 3.12 33.79 1.89
N LYS A 127 4.39 33.96 2.26
CA LYS A 127 5.34 34.79 1.48
C LYS A 127 5.54 34.15 0.11
N LEU A 128 5.77 34.96 -0.94
CA LEU A 128 6.01 34.51 -2.31
C LEU A 128 6.99 33.32 -2.46
N LYS A 129 7.95 33.20 -1.53
CA LYS A 129 8.92 32.07 -1.45
C LYS A 129 8.30 30.75 -0.97
N GLU A 130 7.12 30.77 -0.37
CA GLU A 130 6.41 29.59 0.13
C GLU A 130 5.37 29.08 -0.87
N GLN A 131 5.19 29.77 -2.01
CA GLN A 131 4.33 29.28 -3.08
C GLN A 131 5.00 28.09 -3.77
N TRP A 132 4.60 26.91 -3.34
CA TRP A 132 5.05 25.67 -3.94
C TRP A 132 4.55 25.56 -5.39
N SER A 133 5.48 25.27 -6.31
CA SER A 133 5.17 25.00 -7.70
C SER A 133 5.92 23.71 -8.12
N PRO A 134 5.26 22.73 -8.70
CA PRO A 134 5.90 21.50 -9.18
C PRO A 134 6.68 21.69 -10.51
N GLY A 135 7.27 22.86 -10.73
CA GLY A 135 7.91 23.18 -12.02
C GLY A 135 6.92 23.50 -13.14
N ILE A 136 5.72 23.98 -12.79
CA ILE A 136 4.71 24.43 -13.75
C ILE A 136 4.94 25.92 -14.04
N ASP A 137 5.33 26.24 -15.27
CA ASP A 137 5.66 27.60 -15.68
C ASP A 137 4.45 28.43 -16.17
N VAL A 138 3.27 27.78 -16.30
CA VAL A 138 2.03 28.45 -16.69
C VAL A 138 1.38 29.17 -15.50
N PRO A 139 0.66 30.30 -15.70
CA PRO A 139 -0.07 30.97 -14.63
C PRO A 139 -1.14 30.05 -14.01
N ALA A 140 -1.41 30.24 -12.70
CA ALA A 140 -2.53 29.55 -12.05
C ALA A 140 -3.86 30.01 -12.67
N ALA A 141 -4.75 29.05 -12.97
CA ALA A 141 -6.10 29.34 -13.44
C ALA A 141 -6.88 30.07 -12.34
N LYS A 142 -7.74 30.99 -12.74
CA LYS A 142 -8.62 31.72 -11.82
C LYS A 142 -10.05 31.19 -11.94
N GLY A 143 -10.69 30.94 -10.79
CA GLY A 143 -12.06 30.45 -10.74
C GLY A 143 -12.20 28.96 -11.10
N ARG A 144 -11.11 28.19 -11.08
CA ARG A 144 -11.09 26.74 -11.29
C ARG A 144 -10.16 26.07 -10.28
N ALA A 145 -10.67 25.11 -9.52
CA ALA A 145 -9.98 24.37 -8.47
C ALA A 145 -9.28 25.28 -7.43
N ASP A 146 -9.84 26.46 -7.18
CA ASP A 146 -9.31 27.50 -6.32
C ASP A 146 -10.32 28.07 -5.32
N SER A 147 -11.46 27.40 -5.10
CA SER A 147 -12.52 27.83 -4.18
C SER A 147 -12.07 27.83 -2.72
N GLY A 148 -11.11 26.97 -2.37
CA GLY A 148 -10.65 26.71 -1.01
C GLY A 148 -11.36 25.52 -0.34
N ASP A 149 -12.45 25.02 -0.91
CA ASP A 149 -13.08 23.75 -0.56
C ASP A 149 -12.40 22.62 -1.37
N ILE A 150 -11.75 21.70 -0.68
CA ILE A 150 -10.99 20.63 -1.36
C ILE A 150 -11.89 19.69 -2.16
N GLU A 151 -13.14 19.49 -1.72
CA GLU A 151 -14.09 18.61 -2.42
C GLU A 151 -14.49 19.20 -3.78
N ILE A 152 -14.85 20.49 -3.80
CA ILE A 152 -15.18 21.23 -5.04
C ILE A 152 -13.96 21.27 -5.95
N ASP A 153 -12.82 21.68 -5.40
CA ASP A 153 -11.59 21.88 -6.16
C ASP A 153 -11.08 20.59 -6.81
N LEU A 154 -11.19 19.45 -6.11
CA LEU A 154 -10.73 18.15 -6.61
C LEU A 154 -11.66 17.60 -7.72
N VAL A 155 -12.96 17.81 -7.58
CA VAL A 155 -13.96 17.46 -8.63
C VAL A 155 -13.64 18.23 -9.92
N GLU A 156 -13.42 19.54 -9.83
CA GLU A 156 -13.08 20.37 -10.98
C GLU A 156 -11.74 19.93 -11.62
N LEU A 157 -10.73 19.70 -10.79
CA LEU A 157 -9.41 19.25 -11.23
C LEU A 157 -9.47 17.92 -11.98
N PHE A 158 -10.20 16.92 -11.45
CA PHE A 158 -10.33 15.62 -12.12
C PHE A 158 -11.17 15.72 -13.39
N THR A 159 -12.14 16.61 -13.42
CA THR A 159 -12.93 16.88 -14.62
C THR A 159 -12.05 17.43 -15.77
N ASP A 160 -11.19 18.41 -15.47
CA ASP A 160 -10.32 19.02 -16.48
C ASP A 160 -9.22 18.04 -16.95
N VAL A 161 -8.60 17.32 -16.04
CA VAL A 161 -7.61 16.26 -16.36
C VAL A 161 -8.25 15.13 -17.17
N GLY A 162 -9.47 14.73 -16.81
CA GLY A 162 -10.23 13.69 -17.51
C GLY A 162 -10.66 14.12 -18.91
N GLY A 163 -11.06 15.39 -19.10
CA GLY A 163 -11.35 15.96 -20.40
C GLY A 163 -10.15 15.91 -21.33
N LEU A 164 -8.99 16.38 -20.86
CA LEU A 164 -7.73 16.34 -21.61
C LEU A 164 -7.35 14.89 -22.03
N ALA A 165 -7.58 13.92 -21.16
CA ALA A 165 -7.31 12.51 -21.45
C ALA A 165 -8.29 11.94 -22.49
N ALA A 166 -9.57 12.33 -22.41
CA ALA A 166 -10.60 11.91 -23.35
C ALA A 166 -10.31 12.39 -24.78
N ASP A 167 -9.78 13.61 -24.95
CA ASP A 167 -9.45 14.19 -26.25
C ASP A 167 -8.45 13.35 -27.05
N VAL A 168 -7.53 12.66 -26.37
CA VAL A 168 -6.53 11.78 -26.99
C VAL A 168 -6.93 10.29 -26.95
N GLY A 169 -8.15 9.97 -26.50
CA GLY A 169 -8.66 8.60 -26.42
C GLY A 169 -7.85 7.71 -25.46
N LYS A 170 -7.26 8.29 -24.40
CA LYS A 170 -6.49 7.63 -23.37
C LYS A 170 -7.08 7.89 -22.00
N GLY A 171 -6.38 7.51 -20.94
CA GLY A 171 -6.82 7.79 -19.58
C GLY A 171 -5.69 8.32 -18.70
N VAL A 172 -6.08 8.77 -17.51
CA VAL A 172 -5.18 9.15 -16.42
C VAL A 172 -5.39 8.21 -15.22
N GLY A 173 -4.30 7.63 -14.75
CA GLY A 173 -4.25 6.80 -13.54
C GLY A 173 -3.59 7.52 -12.38
N VAL A 174 -4.30 7.65 -11.24
CA VAL A 174 -3.76 8.18 -9.98
C VAL A 174 -3.53 7.03 -9.02
N PHE A 175 -2.27 6.79 -8.66
CA PHE A 175 -1.85 5.68 -7.80
C PHE A 175 -1.47 6.22 -6.42
N ILE A 176 -2.20 5.79 -5.38
CA ILE A 176 -2.07 6.30 -4.00
C ILE A 176 -1.65 5.15 -3.09
N ASP A 177 -0.43 5.21 -2.57
CA ASP A 177 0.04 4.28 -1.54
C ASP A 177 -0.28 4.79 -0.13
N GLU A 178 -0.41 3.88 0.84
CA GLU A 178 -0.79 4.15 2.25
C GLU A 178 -2.06 5.03 2.37
N MET A 179 -3.06 4.78 1.53
CA MET A 179 -4.27 5.61 1.39
C MET A 179 -5.05 5.81 2.71
N GLN A 180 -4.88 4.94 3.71
CA GLN A 180 -5.48 5.11 5.04
C GLN A 180 -4.91 6.30 5.82
N ASP A 181 -3.78 6.88 5.37
CA ASP A 181 -3.14 8.03 6.01
C ASP A 181 -3.65 9.38 5.47
N LEU A 182 -4.58 9.36 4.51
CA LEU A 182 -5.30 10.55 4.06
C LEU A 182 -6.19 11.11 5.18
N GLY A 183 -6.22 12.44 5.30
CA GLY A 183 -7.12 13.13 6.22
C GLY A 183 -8.61 12.93 5.85
N PRO A 184 -9.54 13.12 6.80
CA PRO A 184 -10.98 12.92 6.54
C PRO A 184 -11.51 13.77 5.39
N ASP A 185 -11.09 15.04 5.29
CA ASP A 185 -11.50 15.95 4.22
C ASP A 185 -10.94 15.51 2.86
N ASP A 186 -9.69 15.03 2.83
CA ASP A 186 -9.05 14.49 1.62
C ASP A 186 -9.74 13.22 1.13
N VAL A 187 -10.15 12.34 2.07
CA VAL A 187 -10.93 11.12 1.76
C VAL A 187 -12.29 11.49 1.18
N SER A 188 -12.99 12.48 1.79
CA SER A 188 -14.27 12.97 1.30
C SER A 188 -14.16 13.52 -0.12
N ALA A 189 -13.16 14.38 -0.36
CA ALA A 189 -12.89 14.97 -1.67
C ALA A 189 -12.58 13.90 -2.73
N MET A 190 -11.77 12.91 -2.37
CA MET A 190 -11.43 11.80 -3.28
C MET A 190 -12.67 10.97 -3.65
N CYS A 191 -13.56 10.69 -2.70
CA CYS A 191 -14.82 10.00 -2.96
C CYS A 191 -15.73 10.82 -3.89
N ALA A 192 -15.84 12.14 -3.67
CA ALA A 192 -16.65 13.02 -4.51
C ALA A 192 -16.10 13.09 -5.93
N ALA A 193 -14.79 13.26 -6.09
CA ALA A 193 -14.15 13.28 -7.40
C ALA A 193 -14.31 11.96 -8.15
N CYS A 194 -14.09 10.81 -7.49
CA CYS A 194 -14.32 9.48 -8.08
C CYS A 194 -15.78 9.28 -8.51
N HIS A 195 -16.73 9.84 -7.75
CA HIS A 195 -18.15 9.78 -8.11
C HIS A 195 -18.44 10.55 -9.37
N GLU A 196 -17.99 11.80 -9.46
CA GLU A 196 -18.22 12.68 -10.61
C GLU A 196 -17.59 12.11 -11.89
N ILE A 197 -16.32 11.72 -11.87
CA ILE A 197 -15.65 11.15 -13.05
C ILE A 197 -16.34 9.86 -13.53
N SER A 198 -16.88 9.04 -12.60
CA SER A 198 -17.63 7.84 -12.96
C SER A 198 -18.97 8.16 -13.60
N GLN A 199 -19.70 9.19 -13.13
CA GLN A 199 -20.98 9.62 -13.71
C GLN A 199 -20.79 10.27 -15.08
N SER A 200 -19.74 11.09 -15.22
CA SER A 200 -19.45 11.82 -16.46
C SER A 200 -18.72 10.93 -17.50
N GLY A 201 -18.38 9.68 -17.16
CA GLY A 201 -17.67 8.76 -18.06
C GLY A 201 -16.25 9.22 -18.41
N LEU A 202 -15.64 10.07 -17.59
CA LEU A 202 -14.29 10.60 -17.81
C LEU A 202 -13.23 9.52 -17.59
N PRO A 203 -12.19 9.43 -18.44
CA PRO A 203 -11.18 8.38 -18.38
C PRO A 203 -10.12 8.65 -17.30
N VAL A 204 -10.55 8.78 -16.05
CA VAL A 204 -9.69 8.86 -14.88
C VAL A 204 -9.97 7.67 -13.97
N ILE A 205 -8.93 7.04 -13.44
CA ILE A 205 -9.04 5.95 -12.46
C ILE A 205 -8.12 6.19 -11.28
N VAL A 206 -8.64 5.94 -10.08
CA VAL A 206 -7.84 5.95 -8.85
C VAL A 206 -7.54 4.51 -8.44
N VAL A 207 -6.27 4.23 -8.15
CA VAL A 207 -5.82 2.95 -7.61
C VAL A 207 -5.16 3.22 -6.27
N GLY A 208 -5.86 2.84 -5.21
CA GLY A 208 -5.36 3.00 -3.83
C GLY A 208 -4.75 1.71 -3.28
N ALA A 209 -3.79 1.82 -2.38
CA ALA A 209 -3.28 0.73 -1.58
C ALA A 209 -3.25 1.12 -0.10
N GLY A 210 -3.63 0.20 0.80
CA GLY A 210 -3.65 0.50 2.23
C GLY A 210 -3.89 -0.71 3.13
N LEU A 211 -4.06 -0.43 4.40
CA LEU A 211 -4.28 -1.43 5.44
C LEU A 211 -5.70 -2.04 5.36
N PRO A 212 -5.96 -3.19 5.98
CA PRO A 212 -7.24 -3.89 5.87
C PRO A 212 -8.47 -3.08 6.31
N HIS A 213 -8.31 -2.07 7.16
CA HIS A 213 -9.40 -1.21 7.62
C HIS A 213 -9.75 -0.05 6.66
N LEU A 214 -8.99 0.14 5.58
CA LEU A 214 -9.22 1.21 4.61
C LEU A 214 -10.65 1.24 4.04
N PRO A 215 -11.33 0.11 3.74
CA PRO A 215 -12.73 0.14 3.33
C PRO A 215 -13.65 0.81 4.34
N ALA A 216 -13.43 0.58 5.64
CA ALA A 216 -14.21 1.21 6.70
C ALA A 216 -13.97 2.73 6.78
N VAL A 217 -12.72 3.19 6.57
CA VAL A 217 -12.37 4.61 6.50
C VAL A 217 -13.10 5.30 5.35
N LEU A 218 -13.08 4.69 4.16
CA LEU A 218 -13.75 5.23 2.96
C LEU A 218 -15.28 5.25 3.15
N SER A 219 -15.88 4.18 3.70
CA SER A 219 -17.31 4.08 3.93
C SER A 219 -17.82 5.04 5.02
N ALA A 220 -17.00 5.35 6.01
CA ALA A 220 -17.32 6.34 7.04
C ALA A 220 -17.38 7.76 6.49
N SER A 221 -16.62 8.07 5.43
CA SER A 221 -16.60 9.39 4.81
C SER A 221 -17.84 9.68 3.96
N LYS A 222 -18.21 8.75 3.07
CA LYS A 222 -19.40 8.88 2.19
C LYS A 222 -20.13 7.54 2.08
N SER A 223 -21.44 7.53 2.30
CA SER A 223 -22.27 6.33 2.29
C SER A 223 -22.27 5.58 0.93
N TYR A 224 -21.96 6.27 -0.16
CA TYR A 224 -21.91 5.67 -1.50
C TYR A 224 -20.52 5.13 -1.90
N SER A 225 -19.50 5.28 -1.05
CA SER A 225 -18.12 4.84 -1.34
C SER A 225 -18.00 3.34 -1.64
N GLU A 226 -18.85 2.50 -1.05
CA GLU A 226 -18.91 1.05 -1.35
C GLU A 226 -19.14 0.77 -2.84
N ARG A 227 -19.84 1.67 -3.54
CA ARG A 227 -20.15 1.53 -4.98
C ARG A 227 -19.09 2.17 -5.88
N LEU A 228 -18.24 3.06 -5.34
CA LEU A 228 -17.18 3.75 -6.08
C LEU A 228 -15.93 2.90 -6.24
N PHE A 229 -15.63 2.06 -5.24
CA PHE A 229 -14.41 1.31 -5.19
C PHE A 229 -14.66 -0.20 -5.34
N ARG A 230 -13.76 -0.85 -6.09
CA ARG A 230 -13.60 -2.28 -6.09
C ARG A 230 -12.48 -2.62 -5.12
N TYR A 231 -12.84 -3.21 -3.99
CA TYR A 231 -11.87 -3.66 -2.99
C TYR A 231 -11.28 -5.01 -3.39
N GLN A 232 -9.96 -5.10 -3.31
CA GLN A 232 -9.24 -6.33 -3.56
C GLN A 232 -8.28 -6.61 -2.41
N ARG A 233 -8.55 -7.67 -1.68
CA ARG A 233 -7.68 -8.12 -0.60
C ARG A 233 -6.43 -8.75 -1.20
N ILE A 234 -5.28 -8.28 -0.76
CA ILE A 234 -3.96 -8.80 -1.09
C ILE A 234 -3.43 -9.48 0.16
N ASP A 235 -3.21 -10.78 0.04
CA ASP A 235 -2.80 -11.64 1.15
C ASP A 235 -1.45 -12.30 0.83
N ARG A 236 -0.98 -13.14 1.78
CA ARG A 236 0.16 -14.03 1.58
C ARG A 236 0.00 -14.84 0.28
N LEU A 237 1.10 -15.30 -0.28
CA LEU A 237 1.07 -16.16 -1.45
C LEU A 237 0.60 -17.56 -1.06
N ALA A 238 -0.24 -18.15 -1.90
CA ALA A 238 -0.51 -19.57 -1.81
C ALA A 238 0.77 -20.37 -2.10
N ARG A 239 0.80 -21.62 -1.70
CA ARG A 239 1.98 -22.49 -1.77
C ARG A 239 2.62 -22.48 -3.16
N GLU A 240 1.84 -22.68 -4.19
CA GLU A 240 2.33 -22.76 -5.57
C GLU A 240 2.97 -21.42 -6.03
N ALA A 241 2.38 -20.30 -5.62
CA ALA A 241 2.92 -18.98 -5.95
C ALA A 241 4.19 -18.67 -5.15
N ALA A 242 4.29 -19.14 -3.90
CA ALA A 242 5.49 -18.99 -3.08
C ALA A 242 6.65 -19.82 -3.66
N ASP A 243 6.37 -21.03 -4.13
CA ASP A 243 7.36 -21.90 -4.79
C ASP A 243 7.87 -21.26 -6.09
N LEU A 244 6.99 -20.64 -6.89
CA LEU A 244 7.40 -19.87 -8.07
C LEU A 244 8.24 -18.65 -7.70
N ALA A 245 7.87 -17.91 -6.65
CA ALA A 245 8.61 -16.73 -6.19
C ALA A 245 10.04 -17.06 -5.71
N LEU A 246 10.29 -18.31 -5.29
CA LEU A 246 11.61 -18.84 -4.93
C LEU A 246 12.29 -19.50 -6.12
N GLY A 247 11.60 -20.42 -6.77
CA GLY A 247 12.20 -21.31 -7.77
C GLY A 247 12.58 -20.62 -9.07
N VAL A 248 11.71 -19.76 -9.61
CA VAL A 248 11.95 -19.09 -10.91
C VAL A 248 13.22 -18.23 -10.85
N PRO A 249 13.40 -17.32 -9.87
CA PRO A 249 14.63 -16.52 -9.79
C PRO A 249 15.90 -17.37 -9.61
N ALA A 250 15.81 -18.46 -8.84
CA ALA A 250 16.94 -19.37 -8.68
C ALA A 250 17.31 -20.07 -10.00
N GLN A 251 16.30 -20.52 -10.75
CA GLN A 251 16.49 -21.18 -12.05
C GLN A 251 17.11 -20.23 -13.09
N ASP A 252 16.72 -18.97 -13.12
CA ASP A 252 17.29 -17.96 -14.01
C ASP A 252 18.78 -17.75 -13.72
N GLU A 253 19.21 -17.99 -12.48
CA GLU A 253 20.63 -17.96 -12.07
C GLU A 253 21.31 -19.36 -12.13
N GLY A 254 20.65 -20.37 -12.69
CA GLY A 254 21.19 -21.72 -12.86
C GLY A 254 21.25 -22.55 -11.59
N ALA A 255 20.42 -22.22 -10.60
CA ALA A 255 20.30 -22.93 -9.35
C ALA A 255 18.85 -23.42 -9.12
N GLY A 256 18.60 -24.16 -8.03
CA GLY A 256 17.27 -24.63 -7.70
C GLY A 256 17.16 -25.05 -6.24
N PHE A 257 15.93 -25.35 -5.84
CA PHE A 257 15.58 -25.89 -4.53
C PHE A 257 15.11 -27.33 -4.68
N THR A 258 15.34 -28.14 -3.66
CA THR A 258 14.66 -29.43 -3.51
C THR A 258 13.22 -29.23 -3.01
N ASP A 259 12.32 -30.19 -3.21
CA ASP A 259 10.93 -30.06 -2.80
C ASP A 259 10.79 -29.88 -1.27
N ASP A 260 11.59 -30.60 -0.49
CA ASP A 260 11.65 -30.47 0.97
C ASP A 260 12.22 -29.11 1.42
N ALA A 261 13.10 -28.49 0.63
CA ALA A 261 13.57 -27.12 0.88
C ALA A 261 12.45 -26.10 0.65
N LEU A 262 11.66 -26.26 -0.42
CA LEU A 262 10.49 -25.42 -0.66
C LEU A 262 9.44 -25.56 0.46
N ASP A 263 9.24 -26.80 0.97
CA ASP A 263 8.38 -27.04 2.14
C ASP A 263 8.88 -26.28 3.37
N ALA A 264 10.18 -26.38 3.68
CA ALA A 264 10.79 -25.67 4.78
C ALA A 264 10.72 -24.15 4.64
N MET A 265 10.94 -23.62 3.42
CA MET A 265 10.83 -22.20 3.12
C MET A 265 9.40 -21.69 3.29
N TYR A 266 8.40 -22.44 2.82
CA TYR A 266 7.01 -22.04 2.99
C TYR A 266 6.58 -22.04 4.45
N ALA A 267 6.98 -23.07 5.21
CA ALA A 267 6.72 -23.15 6.65
C ALA A 267 7.38 -21.98 7.43
N ALA A 268 8.62 -21.60 7.07
CA ALA A 268 9.34 -20.51 7.72
C ALA A 268 8.80 -19.13 7.40
N THR A 269 8.34 -18.92 6.15
CA THR A 269 7.89 -17.60 5.65
C THR A 269 6.40 -17.37 5.77
N GLY A 270 5.60 -18.44 5.98
CA GLY A 270 4.13 -18.39 5.95
C GLY A 270 3.56 -17.87 4.62
N GLY A 271 4.34 -17.92 3.53
CA GLY A 271 3.95 -17.39 2.22
C GLY A 271 3.97 -15.85 2.13
N TYR A 272 4.52 -15.12 3.11
CA TYR A 272 4.60 -13.66 3.05
C TYR A 272 5.71 -13.20 2.08
N PRO A 273 5.38 -12.43 1.02
CA PRO A 273 6.33 -12.04 -0.02
C PRO A 273 7.63 -11.41 0.50
N TYR A 274 7.53 -10.54 1.50
CA TYR A 274 8.73 -9.91 2.08
C TYR A 274 9.63 -10.93 2.78
N PHE A 275 9.05 -11.89 3.51
CA PHE A 275 9.82 -12.94 4.19
C PHE A 275 10.41 -13.92 3.18
N ILE A 276 9.68 -14.25 2.11
CA ILE A 276 10.21 -15.06 1.01
C ILE A 276 11.50 -14.45 0.45
N GLN A 277 11.52 -13.13 0.19
CA GLN A 277 12.71 -12.46 -0.29
C GLN A 277 13.84 -12.43 0.76
N ALA A 278 13.53 -12.19 2.03
CA ALA A 278 14.51 -12.15 3.11
C ALA A 278 15.15 -13.54 3.33
N TYR A 279 14.33 -14.56 3.48
CA TYR A 279 14.82 -15.93 3.62
C TYR A 279 15.53 -16.43 2.37
N GLY A 280 14.98 -16.14 1.17
CA GLY A 280 15.63 -16.48 -0.11
C GLY A 280 17.03 -15.93 -0.18
N LYS A 281 17.21 -14.66 0.24
CA LYS A 281 18.53 -14.01 0.27
C LYS A 281 19.48 -14.72 1.22
N SER A 282 19.11 -14.93 2.48
CA SER A 282 19.99 -15.56 3.47
C SER A 282 20.31 -17.01 3.11
N VAL A 283 19.32 -17.77 2.63
CA VAL A 283 19.51 -19.16 2.23
C VAL A 283 20.45 -19.26 1.03
N TRP A 284 20.29 -18.39 0.02
CA TRP A 284 21.21 -18.35 -1.11
C TRP A 284 22.64 -18.06 -0.69
N ASP A 285 22.84 -17.04 0.15
CA ASP A 285 24.18 -16.61 0.57
C ASP A 285 24.91 -17.70 1.40
N LEU A 286 24.19 -18.50 2.18
CA LEU A 286 24.76 -19.54 3.04
C LEU A 286 24.81 -20.93 2.41
N ALA A 287 23.97 -21.25 1.43
CA ALA A 287 23.98 -22.55 0.77
C ALA A 287 25.32 -22.79 0.05
N PRO A 288 25.96 -23.96 0.25
CA PRO A 288 27.27 -24.24 -0.35
C PRO A 288 27.17 -24.50 -1.86
N GLN A 289 26.07 -25.05 -2.33
CA GLN A 289 25.85 -25.42 -3.73
C GLN A 289 24.37 -25.59 -4.07
N SER A 290 24.07 -25.73 -5.37
CA SER A 290 22.74 -26.10 -5.87
C SER A 290 22.64 -27.63 -6.04
N PRO A 291 21.45 -28.24 -5.83
CA PRO A 291 20.23 -27.60 -5.35
C PRO A 291 20.30 -27.27 -3.85
N ILE A 292 19.61 -26.19 -3.45
CA ILE A 292 19.41 -25.81 -2.05
C ILE A 292 18.51 -26.86 -1.38
N THR A 293 18.91 -27.33 -0.20
CA THR A 293 18.23 -28.40 0.56
C THR A 293 17.52 -27.88 1.80
N ALA A 294 16.62 -28.66 2.39
CA ALA A 294 16.00 -28.33 3.68
C ALA A 294 17.02 -28.13 4.80
N HIS A 295 18.17 -28.81 4.74
CA HIS A 295 19.27 -28.58 5.69
C HIS A 295 19.84 -27.17 5.56
N ASP A 296 20.05 -26.69 4.32
CA ASP A 296 20.56 -25.34 4.07
C ASP A 296 19.58 -24.28 4.57
N VAL A 297 18.28 -24.48 4.37
CA VAL A 297 17.21 -23.62 4.93
C VAL A 297 17.30 -23.58 6.46
N LYS A 298 17.43 -24.73 7.12
CA LYS A 298 17.54 -24.80 8.58
C LYS A 298 18.78 -24.07 9.12
N VAL A 299 19.92 -24.18 8.41
CA VAL A 299 21.16 -23.49 8.78
C VAL A 299 21.05 -21.98 8.61
N ALA A 300 20.35 -21.52 7.56
CA ALA A 300 20.20 -20.11 7.26
C ALA A 300 19.08 -19.41 8.07
N SER A 301 18.10 -20.16 8.58
CA SER A 301 16.95 -19.59 9.30
C SER A 301 17.31 -18.63 10.43
N PRO A 302 18.28 -18.90 11.32
CA PRO A 302 18.63 -17.98 12.40
C PRO A 302 19.13 -16.61 11.89
N GLU A 303 19.86 -16.58 10.78
CA GLU A 303 20.34 -15.33 10.18
C GLU A 303 19.18 -14.55 9.54
N ALA A 304 18.31 -15.23 8.78
CA ALA A 304 17.11 -14.62 8.20
C ALA A 304 16.18 -14.04 9.29
N GLU A 305 15.96 -14.78 10.38
CA GLU A 305 15.17 -14.32 11.52
C GLU A 305 15.81 -13.12 12.21
N SER A 306 17.13 -13.10 12.36
CA SER A 306 17.88 -11.97 12.93
C SER A 306 17.77 -10.71 12.04
N GLU A 307 17.92 -10.85 10.73
CA GLU A 307 17.73 -9.72 9.78
C GLU A 307 16.30 -9.17 9.88
N LEU A 308 15.30 -10.03 9.93
CA LEU A 308 13.91 -9.63 10.11
C LEU A 308 13.66 -8.99 11.48
N ALA A 309 14.26 -9.53 12.54
CA ALA A 309 14.14 -8.98 13.89
C ALA A 309 14.64 -7.54 13.96
N VAL A 310 15.80 -7.24 13.38
CA VAL A 310 16.40 -5.90 13.38
C VAL A 310 15.72 -4.98 12.36
N GLY A 311 15.65 -5.39 11.11
CA GLY A 311 15.23 -4.54 10.00
C GLY A 311 13.72 -4.34 9.91
N PHE A 312 12.94 -5.40 10.13
CA PHE A 312 11.49 -5.37 9.91
C PHE A 312 10.69 -5.17 11.19
N PHE A 313 11.02 -5.86 12.28
CA PHE A 313 10.30 -5.77 13.55
C PHE A 313 10.85 -4.71 14.48
N GLY A 314 12.16 -4.70 14.73
CA GLY A 314 12.82 -3.84 15.72
C GLY A 314 12.60 -2.37 15.46
N SER A 315 12.80 -1.92 14.24
CA SER A 315 12.57 -0.52 13.84
C SER A 315 11.14 -0.01 14.12
N ARG A 316 10.17 -0.91 14.15
CA ARG A 316 8.77 -0.62 14.50
C ARG A 316 8.56 -0.61 16.00
N TYR A 317 9.13 -1.60 16.69
CA TYR A 317 9.04 -1.72 18.13
C TYR A 317 9.69 -0.52 18.85
N GLU A 318 10.82 -0.03 18.34
CA GLU A 318 11.51 1.12 18.92
C GLU A 318 10.70 2.43 18.85
N ARG A 319 9.80 2.57 17.89
CA ARG A 319 8.88 3.73 17.82
C ARG A 319 7.78 3.71 18.88
N ALA A 320 7.58 2.59 19.55
CA ALA A 320 6.59 2.45 20.61
C ALA A 320 7.17 2.92 21.95
N THR A 321 6.39 3.72 22.70
CA THR A 321 6.72 4.10 24.07
C THR A 321 6.65 2.88 25.02
N PRO A 322 7.23 2.92 26.22
CA PRO A 322 7.15 1.80 27.15
C PRO A 322 5.73 1.30 27.40
N GLY A 323 4.77 2.20 27.65
CA GLY A 323 3.38 1.80 27.88
C GLY A 323 2.68 1.24 26.64
N GLU A 324 3.08 1.67 25.44
CA GLU A 324 2.63 1.06 24.19
C GLU A 324 3.24 -0.30 23.94
N ARG A 325 4.50 -0.51 24.34
CA ARG A 325 5.16 -1.83 24.27
C ARG A 325 4.46 -2.84 25.20
N ASP A 326 4.07 -2.41 26.42
CA ASP A 326 3.26 -3.25 27.31
C ASP A 326 1.92 -3.62 26.66
N TYR A 327 1.28 -2.67 25.95
CA TYR A 327 0.05 -2.93 25.23
C TYR A 327 0.24 -3.95 24.11
N LEU A 328 1.31 -3.84 23.31
CA LEU A 328 1.63 -4.77 22.23
C LEU A 328 1.94 -6.18 22.77
N ARG A 329 2.67 -6.28 23.89
CA ARG A 329 2.92 -7.57 24.55
C ARG A 329 1.63 -8.22 25.02
N ALA A 330 0.76 -7.47 25.72
CA ALA A 330 -0.52 -7.99 26.15
C ALA A 330 -1.41 -8.46 24.98
N MET A 331 -1.35 -7.76 23.83
CA MET A 331 -2.00 -8.25 22.62
C MET A 331 -1.45 -9.60 22.15
N SER A 332 -0.14 -9.77 22.20
CA SER A 332 0.51 -11.04 21.84
C SER A 332 0.11 -12.17 22.78
N ASP A 333 0.07 -11.91 24.08
CA ASP A 333 -0.30 -12.91 25.10
C ASP A 333 -1.76 -13.33 24.94
N VAL A 334 -2.66 -12.38 24.70
CA VAL A 334 -4.08 -12.65 24.42
C VAL A 334 -4.24 -13.48 23.15
N ALA A 335 -3.48 -13.18 22.09
CA ALA A 335 -3.51 -13.97 20.86
C ALA A 335 -3.10 -15.43 21.10
N VAL A 336 -2.03 -15.66 21.87
CA VAL A 336 -1.61 -17.01 22.29
C VAL A 336 -2.70 -17.74 23.08
N ALA A 337 -3.33 -17.04 24.03
CA ALA A 337 -4.40 -17.63 24.82
C ALA A 337 -5.61 -18.02 23.95
N ILE A 338 -5.95 -17.23 22.96
CA ILE A 338 -7.04 -17.54 21.99
C ILE A 338 -6.65 -18.77 21.15
N ALA A 339 -5.44 -18.80 20.59
CA ALA A 339 -4.95 -19.92 19.78
C ALA A 339 -4.91 -21.24 20.57
N ALA A 340 -4.53 -21.18 21.85
CA ALA A 340 -4.50 -22.36 22.73
C ALA A 340 -5.89 -22.98 23.02
N HIS A 341 -6.97 -22.22 22.80
CA HIS A 341 -8.35 -22.65 23.01
C HIS A 341 -9.13 -22.87 21.69
N GLY A 342 -8.53 -22.64 20.52
CA GLY A 342 -9.11 -22.76 19.20
C GLY A 342 -8.33 -23.70 18.29
N GLU A 343 -8.89 -23.95 17.11
CA GLU A 343 -8.22 -24.70 16.03
C GLU A 343 -7.30 -23.83 15.16
N ASP A 344 -7.20 -22.51 15.47
CA ASP A 344 -6.40 -21.58 14.70
C ASP A 344 -4.91 -21.69 15.02
N GLU A 345 -4.06 -21.72 14.01
CA GLU A 345 -2.61 -21.57 14.19
C GLU A 345 -2.29 -20.20 14.82
N LEU A 346 -1.28 -20.14 15.66
CA LEU A 346 -0.88 -18.96 16.46
C LEU A 346 -0.69 -17.70 15.60
N ASP A 347 -0.28 -17.85 14.35
CA ASP A 347 -0.04 -16.77 13.40
C ASP A 347 -1.29 -16.36 12.60
N ASP A 348 -2.39 -17.17 12.69
CA ASP A 348 -3.68 -16.89 12.05
C ASP A 348 -4.71 -16.23 12.99
N VAL A 349 -4.38 -15.97 14.26
CA VAL A 349 -5.23 -15.17 15.15
C VAL A 349 -5.29 -13.74 14.63
N GLY A 350 -6.26 -13.48 13.76
CA GLY A 350 -6.36 -12.25 12.97
C GLY A 350 -6.60 -10.98 13.80
N SER A 351 -7.33 -11.10 14.94
CA SER A 351 -7.63 -9.94 15.80
C SER A 351 -7.94 -10.37 17.22
N VAL A 352 -7.64 -9.51 18.19
CA VAL A 352 -7.90 -9.74 19.61
C VAL A 352 -8.90 -8.71 20.16
N PRO A 353 -9.77 -9.10 21.11
CA PRO A 353 -10.68 -8.16 21.76
C PRO A 353 -9.89 -7.13 22.61
N THR A 354 -10.24 -5.85 22.50
CA THR A 354 -9.62 -4.80 23.32
C THR A 354 -9.90 -4.95 24.80
N ALA A 355 -11.02 -5.56 25.16
CA ALA A 355 -11.39 -5.87 26.55
C ALA A 355 -10.42 -6.88 27.16
N ASP A 356 -10.02 -7.91 26.43
CA ASP A 356 -9.12 -8.97 26.90
C ASP A 356 -7.70 -8.42 27.08
N VAL A 357 -7.26 -7.53 26.18
CA VAL A 357 -5.97 -6.81 26.33
C VAL A 357 -5.99 -5.95 27.60
N ALA A 358 -7.11 -5.27 27.88
CA ALA A 358 -7.25 -4.47 29.09
C ALA A 358 -7.25 -5.34 30.35
N ALA A 359 -7.91 -6.50 30.31
CA ALA A 359 -7.89 -7.49 31.41
C ALA A 359 -6.49 -8.04 31.67
N ALA A 360 -5.75 -8.41 30.62
CA ALA A 360 -4.36 -8.87 30.71
C ALA A 360 -3.43 -7.84 31.36
N LEU A 361 -3.68 -6.54 31.11
CA LEU A 361 -2.93 -5.43 31.74
C LEU A 361 -3.43 -5.03 33.13
N GLY A 362 -4.54 -5.61 33.61
CA GLY A 362 -5.18 -5.21 34.86
C GLY A 362 -5.72 -3.75 34.85
N LYS A 363 -6.06 -3.23 33.68
CA LYS A 363 -6.48 -1.83 33.47
C LYS A 363 -7.90 -1.74 32.90
N LYS A 364 -8.52 -0.57 33.08
CA LYS A 364 -9.82 -0.28 32.44
C LYS A 364 -9.61 0.03 30.95
N PRO A 365 -10.48 -0.44 30.03
CA PRO A 365 -10.34 -0.18 28.60
C PRO A 365 -10.19 1.30 28.23
N GLN A 366 -10.89 2.20 28.93
CA GLN A 366 -10.85 3.65 28.70
C GLN A 366 -9.45 4.23 29.01
N SER A 367 -8.73 3.71 30.00
CA SER A 367 -7.38 4.20 30.35
C SER A 367 -6.32 3.82 29.31
N LEU A 368 -6.62 2.85 28.46
CA LEU A 368 -5.72 2.37 27.39
C LEU A 368 -6.00 3.03 26.02
N SER A 369 -7.09 3.79 25.91
CA SER A 369 -7.46 4.47 24.64
C SER A 369 -6.31 5.35 24.08
N PRO A 370 -5.60 6.17 24.88
CA PRO A 370 -4.50 6.98 24.34
C PRO A 370 -3.36 6.13 23.74
N ALA A 371 -2.97 5.04 24.42
CA ALA A 371 -1.92 4.14 23.90
C ALA A 371 -2.38 3.42 22.63
N ARG A 372 -3.62 2.92 22.62
CA ARG A 372 -4.21 2.29 21.45
C ARG A 372 -4.28 3.24 20.25
N ASP A 373 -4.78 4.46 20.46
CA ASP A 373 -4.94 5.45 19.40
C ASP A 373 -3.58 5.90 18.85
N SER A 374 -2.55 6.00 19.70
CA SER A 374 -1.18 6.26 19.27
C SER A 374 -0.60 5.09 18.45
N LEU A 375 -0.83 3.84 18.86
CA LEU A 375 -0.40 2.66 18.11
C LEU A 375 -1.09 2.53 16.75
N LEU A 376 -2.38 2.90 16.67
CA LEU A 376 -3.12 3.01 15.40
C LEU A 376 -2.48 4.06 14.48
N LYS A 377 -2.20 5.28 14.99
CA LYS A 377 -1.52 6.34 14.24
C LYS A 377 -0.11 5.96 13.79
N LYS A 378 0.63 5.21 14.60
CA LYS A 378 1.95 4.68 14.24
C LYS A 378 1.89 3.52 13.23
N GLY A 379 0.69 3.03 12.91
CA GLY A 379 0.48 1.92 11.99
C GLY A 379 1.08 0.60 12.50
N LEU A 380 1.14 0.40 13.81
CA LEU A 380 1.59 -0.86 14.43
C LEU A 380 0.45 -1.85 14.61
N ILE A 381 -0.72 -1.34 14.88
CA ILE A 381 -1.98 -2.09 14.97
C ILE A 381 -3.05 -1.46 14.06
N TYR A 382 -4.11 -2.20 13.79
CA TYR A 382 -5.30 -1.68 13.13
C TYR A 382 -6.57 -2.23 13.77
N SER A 383 -7.69 -1.53 13.58
CA SER A 383 -9.01 -1.97 14.01
C SER A 383 -9.86 -2.27 12.78
N GLY A 384 -10.07 -3.53 12.46
CA GLY A 384 -10.96 -3.96 11.36
C GLY A 384 -12.39 -4.10 11.79
N GLU A 385 -12.62 -4.39 13.07
CA GLU A 385 -13.93 -4.62 13.68
C GLU A 385 -14.06 -3.84 14.97
N ARG A 386 -15.30 -3.49 15.32
CA ARG A 386 -15.59 -2.74 16.56
C ARG A 386 -15.17 -3.56 17.79
N GLY A 387 -14.32 -2.97 18.62
CA GLY A 387 -13.83 -3.60 19.86
C GLY A 387 -12.74 -4.63 19.65
N ARG A 388 -12.23 -4.79 18.44
CA ARG A 388 -11.11 -5.69 18.12
C ARG A 388 -9.95 -4.95 17.47
N ILE A 389 -8.74 -5.45 17.68
CA ILE A 389 -7.49 -4.92 17.14
C ILE A 389 -6.61 -6.05 16.66
N ALA A 390 -5.78 -5.78 15.67
CA ALA A 390 -4.81 -6.72 15.13
C ALA A 390 -3.49 -6.04 14.81
N PHE A 391 -2.42 -6.82 14.71
CA PHE A 391 -1.13 -6.35 14.23
C PHE A 391 -1.17 -6.06 12.72
N THR A 392 -0.53 -4.97 12.30
CA THR A 392 -0.37 -4.66 10.86
C THR A 392 0.73 -5.47 10.19
N VAL A 393 1.56 -6.12 10.99
CA VAL A 393 2.75 -6.87 10.59
C VAL A 393 2.54 -8.34 10.98
N PRO A 394 2.67 -9.28 10.05
CA PRO A 394 2.61 -10.71 10.37
C PRO A 394 3.77 -11.10 11.30
N HIS A 395 3.57 -12.13 12.10
CA HIS A 395 4.56 -12.67 13.08
C HIS A 395 5.09 -11.66 14.12
N PHE A 396 4.55 -10.44 14.19
CA PHE A 396 5.02 -9.44 15.15
C PHE A 396 4.78 -9.88 16.61
N GLY A 397 3.68 -10.57 16.87
CA GLY A 397 3.42 -11.16 18.19
C GLY A 397 4.49 -12.16 18.62
N ARG A 398 4.98 -13.01 17.70
CA ARG A 398 6.09 -13.93 17.96
C ARG A 398 7.36 -13.17 18.31
N TYR A 399 7.73 -12.19 17.47
CA TYR A 399 8.88 -11.31 17.73
C TYR A 399 8.83 -10.68 19.14
N LEU A 400 7.66 -10.18 19.56
CA LEU A 400 7.49 -9.55 20.87
C LEU A 400 7.73 -10.53 22.03
N ARG A 401 7.42 -11.81 21.87
CA ARG A 401 7.68 -12.82 22.91
C ARG A 401 9.15 -13.22 22.99
N ASP A 402 9.82 -13.24 21.84
CA ASP A 402 11.19 -13.76 21.73
C ASP A 402 12.24 -12.67 22.06
N HIS A 403 11.91 -11.37 21.87
CA HIS A 403 12.89 -10.28 21.89
C HIS A 403 12.49 -9.08 22.76
N ALA A 404 11.30 -9.06 23.37
CA ALA A 404 10.80 -7.87 24.06
C ALA A 404 10.53 -8.07 25.60
#